data_cfc20fb550424d3698fc5a38a594fd49
#
_entry.id   cfc20fb550424d3698fc5a38a594fd49
#
_cell.length_a   1.000
_cell.length_b   1.000
_cell.length_c   1.000
_cell.angle_alpha   90.00
_cell.angle_beta   90.00
_cell.angle_gamma   90.00
#
_symmetry.space_group_name_H-M   'P 1'
#
loop_
_entity.id
_entity.type
_entity.pdbx_description
1 polymer ?
#
loop_
_entity_poly.entity_id
_entity_poly.type
_entity_poly.pdbx_seq_one_letter_code
_entity_poly.pdbx_strand_id
1 'polypeptide(L)'
;MKTRWLILLALLAPTAALADDFPLPQLDLDTWKPLGYACGRAEQPPVIDGRLDDAAWGRSEWTPDFVDIRGGSAPTPRHRTRVKMLWDDDYLYIGADLEEPHLWATLTQRDAVIYHDNDFELFIDPDGDTHDYYELEINALGTVWDLLLTAPYRDGGHAVDSWDIAGLKSAVHLDGTLNDPSDTDRGWSVELALPWTVLEECAAQGRPPQCKDTWRVNFSRVQWQLDVVDGAYRKRVDPETGRPLPEDNWVWSPQGLVAMHYPEMWGFLHFGGKESGGFVFRETLSRFRRFYYAQKRYYAQTERYARDLDELAVRVPVSEAWRSFSLDVSPIGYSASGYDASTNRYGFIDDSGCERTHPGKPRSFY
;
A
#
# COMPACT_ATOMS: atom_id res chain seq x y z
N MET A 1 14.93 -63.24 38.96
CA MET A 1 14.46 -61.87 39.26
C MET A 1 14.75 -61.01 38.08
N LYS A 2 13.71 -60.66 37.30
CA LYS A 2 13.84 -59.77 36.12
C LYS A 2 13.28 -58.41 36.50
N THR A 3 14.16 -57.41 36.64
CA THR A 3 13.82 -56.04 36.96
C THR A 3 13.30 -55.35 35.72
N ARG A 4 12.04 -54.97 35.67
CA ARG A 4 11.42 -54.16 34.62
C ARG A 4 11.69 -52.70 34.91
N TRP A 5 12.43 -52.04 34.02
CA TRP A 5 12.54 -50.59 34.01
C TRP A 5 11.31 -50.02 33.30
N LEU A 6 10.48 -49.25 34.02
CA LEU A 6 9.44 -48.42 33.45
C LEU A 6 10.12 -47.14 32.93
N ILE A 7 10.14 -46.98 31.61
CA ILE A 7 10.51 -45.71 30.95
C ILE A 7 9.25 -44.84 30.99
N LEU A 8 9.27 -43.83 31.83
CA LEU A 8 8.27 -42.75 31.81
C LEU A 8 8.56 -41.87 30.56
N LEU A 9 7.81 -42.05 29.49
CA LEU A 9 7.78 -41.09 28.40
C LEU A 9 7.00 -39.87 28.89
N ALA A 10 7.72 -38.80 29.23
CA ALA A 10 7.13 -37.48 29.36
C ALA A 10 6.71 -37.01 27.95
N LEU A 11 5.43 -37.06 27.68
CA LEU A 11 4.82 -36.39 26.56
C LEU A 11 5.00 -34.86 26.79
N LEU A 12 6.06 -34.31 26.23
CA LEU A 12 6.13 -32.87 25.99
C LEU A 12 5.01 -32.56 24.97
N ALA A 13 3.89 -32.06 25.47
CA ALA A 13 2.93 -31.38 24.62
C ALA A 13 3.68 -30.29 23.86
N PRO A 14 3.53 -30.22 22.54
CA PRO A 14 4.06 -29.07 21.83
C PRO A 14 3.38 -27.85 22.45
N THR A 15 4.17 -26.93 23.00
CA THR A 15 3.70 -25.58 23.29
C THR A 15 3.16 -25.08 21.94
N ALA A 16 1.83 -24.98 21.85
CA ALA A 16 1.20 -24.31 20.74
C ALA A 16 1.92 -22.95 20.61
N ALA A 17 2.63 -22.75 19.51
CA ALA A 17 3.04 -21.41 19.12
C ALA A 17 1.76 -20.59 19.22
N LEU A 18 1.79 -19.55 20.05
CA LEU A 18 0.71 -18.59 20.15
C LEU A 18 0.40 -18.21 18.72
N ALA A 19 -0.85 -18.38 18.31
CA ALA A 19 -1.30 -18.00 16.97
C ALA A 19 -0.78 -16.59 16.74
N ASP A 20 -0.02 -16.40 15.66
CA ASP A 20 0.59 -15.12 15.35
C ASP A 20 -0.49 -14.06 15.45
N ASP A 21 -0.27 -13.09 16.33
CA ASP A 21 -1.18 -11.95 16.47
C ASP A 21 -1.39 -11.37 15.09
N PHE A 22 -2.63 -11.06 14.73
CA PHE A 22 -2.97 -10.39 13.46
C PHE A 22 -2.00 -9.22 13.24
N PRO A 23 -1.27 -9.16 12.11
CA PRO A 23 -0.21 -8.18 11.93
C PRO A 23 -0.79 -6.78 11.88
N LEU A 24 -0.39 -5.96 12.85
CA LEU A 24 -0.78 -4.55 12.93
C LEU A 24 0.38 -3.65 12.54
N PRO A 25 0.07 -2.50 11.93
CA PRO A 25 1.06 -1.44 11.74
C PRO A 25 1.76 -1.08 13.06
N GLN A 26 3.09 -1.09 13.06
CA GLN A 26 3.92 -0.73 14.24
C GLN A 26 4.15 0.78 14.30
N LEU A 27 3.10 1.56 14.09
CA LEU A 27 3.07 3.00 14.21
C LEU A 27 2.13 3.38 15.36
N ASP A 28 2.35 4.54 15.95
CA ASP A 28 1.39 5.09 16.89
C ASP A 28 0.15 5.57 16.11
N LEU A 29 -0.83 4.67 15.98
CA LEU A 29 -2.04 4.92 15.20
C LEU A 29 -2.91 6.06 15.76
N ASP A 30 -2.64 6.52 16.99
CA ASP A 30 -3.35 7.66 17.58
C ASP A 30 -2.81 9.01 17.08
N THR A 31 -1.53 9.05 16.76
CA THR A 31 -0.85 10.25 16.26
C THR A 31 -0.44 10.16 14.80
N TRP A 32 -0.40 8.95 14.24
CA TRP A 32 -0.04 8.75 12.84
C TRP A 32 -1.01 9.47 11.90
N LYS A 33 -0.44 10.09 10.88
CA LYS A 33 -1.20 10.75 9.80
C LYS A 33 -0.60 10.32 8.47
N PRO A 34 -1.46 9.91 7.52
CA PRO A 34 -1.01 9.62 6.16
C PRO A 34 -0.46 10.89 5.51
N LEU A 35 0.47 10.70 4.59
CA LEU A 35 0.95 11.78 3.75
C LEU A 35 -0.14 12.22 2.77
N GLY A 36 -0.01 13.40 2.23
CA GLY A 36 -0.93 13.93 1.24
C GLY A 36 -0.22 14.72 0.17
N TYR A 37 -0.74 14.62 -1.04
CA TYR A 37 -0.24 15.33 -2.21
C TYR A 37 -1.35 16.11 -2.88
N ALA A 38 -1.12 17.42 -3.12
CA ALA A 38 -2.02 18.28 -3.87
C ALA A 38 -1.69 18.18 -5.38
N CYS A 39 -2.48 17.41 -6.10
CA CYS A 39 -2.28 17.13 -7.51
C CYS A 39 -2.86 18.26 -8.37
N GLY A 40 -1.98 19.04 -8.99
CA GLY A 40 -2.35 20.12 -9.89
C GLY A 40 -2.79 19.63 -11.27
N ARG A 41 -3.60 20.44 -11.96
CA ARG A 41 -3.91 20.18 -13.37
C ARG A 41 -2.71 20.51 -14.26
N ALA A 42 -2.41 19.64 -15.21
CA ALA A 42 -1.49 19.94 -16.29
C ALA A 42 -2.14 20.92 -17.27
N GLU A 43 -1.49 22.02 -17.57
CA GLU A 43 -1.94 22.95 -18.63
C GLU A 43 -1.68 22.37 -20.02
N GLN A 44 -0.61 21.60 -20.15
CA GLN A 44 -0.24 20.81 -21.29
C GLN A 44 0.19 19.43 -20.79
N PRO A 45 -0.23 18.34 -21.41
CA PRO A 45 0.19 17.01 -21.02
C PRO A 45 1.72 16.88 -21.17
N PRO A 46 2.41 16.19 -20.23
CA PRO A 46 3.81 15.83 -20.42
C PRO A 46 3.97 14.85 -21.60
N VAL A 47 5.11 14.88 -22.25
CA VAL A 47 5.52 13.87 -23.22
C VAL A 47 6.03 12.66 -22.44
N ILE A 48 5.42 11.50 -22.62
CA ILE A 48 5.83 10.29 -21.90
C ILE A 48 7.03 9.67 -22.62
N ASP A 49 8.24 10.13 -22.26
CA ASP A 49 9.53 9.66 -22.82
C ASP A 49 10.53 9.22 -21.72
N GLY A 50 10.09 9.23 -20.46
CA GLY A 50 10.86 8.87 -19.28
C GLY A 50 11.65 10.03 -18.68
N ARG A 51 11.64 11.22 -19.28
CA ARG A 51 12.39 12.40 -18.81
C ARG A 51 11.46 13.37 -18.10
N LEU A 52 11.85 13.80 -16.91
CA LEU A 52 11.06 14.73 -16.09
C LEU A 52 11.46 16.19 -16.35
N ASP A 53 11.83 16.53 -17.59
CA ASP A 53 12.30 17.85 -17.97
C ASP A 53 11.25 18.72 -18.69
N ASP A 54 10.08 18.18 -18.96
CA ASP A 54 8.96 18.93 -19.50
C ASP A 54 8.51 20.09 -18.59
N ALA A 55 8.04 21.16 -19.22
CA ALA A 55 7.52 22.33 -18.53
C ALA A 55 6.34 21.99 -17.58
N ALA A 56 5.57 20.95 -17.89
CA ALA A 56 4.50 20.45 -17.03
C ALA A 56 5.03 20.06 -15.65
N TRP A 57 6.11 19.28 -15.59
CA TRP A 57 6.74 18.83 -14.36
C TRP A 57 7.37 19.97 -13.54
N GLY A 58 7.77 21.07 -14.20
CA GLY A 58 8.29 22.26 -13.50
C GLY A 58 7.29 22.93 -12.57
N ARG A 59 5.99 22.67 -12.72
CA ARG A 59 4.90 23.21 -11.90
C ARG A 59 4.43 22.29 -10.81
N SER A 60 4.89 21.05 -10.83
CA SER A 60 4.55 20.03 -9.84
C SER A 60 5.63 19.95 -8.77
N GLU A 61 5.26 19.87 -7.52
CA GLU A 61 6.20 19.69 -6.42
C GLU A 61 6.57 18.22 -6.27
N TRP A 62 7.79 17.97 -5.80
CA TRP A 62 8.18 16.63 -5.39
C TRP A 62 7.46 16.22 -4.10
N THR A 63 7.14 14.94 -3.98
CA THR A 63 6.87 14.34 -2.67
C THR A 63 8.09 14.49 -1.77
N PRO A 64 7.95 14.34 -0.44
CA PRO A 64 9.09 13.97 0.40
C PRO A 64 9.80 12.74 -0.15
N ASP A 65 11.10 12.62 0.12
CA ASP A 65 11.85 11.42 -0.21
C ASP A 65 11.21 10.18 0.46
N PHE A 66 11.29 9.05 -0.20
CA PHE A 66 10.76 7.80 0.35
C PHE A 66 11.49 7.41 1.63
N VAL A 67 10.78 6.71 2.49
CA VAL A 67 11.27 6.15 3.74
C VAL A 67 11.10 4.63 3.74
N ASP A 68 11.75 3.95 4.69
CA ASP A 68 11.50 2.51 4.87
C ASP A 68 9.99 2.28 5.17
N ILE A 69 9.43 1.22 4.62
CA ILE A 69 8.00 0.88 4.76
C ILE A 69 7.54 0.77 6.22
N ARG A 70 8.44 0.39 7.12
CA ARG A 70 8.16 0.33 8.56
C ARG A 70 8.06 1.72 9.19
N GLY A 71 8.64 2.75 8.54
CA GLY A 71 8.69 4.10 9.08
C GLY A 71 9.49 4.22 10.37
N GLY A 72 9.31 5.34 11.07
CA GLY A 72 9.78 5.52 12.45
C GLY A 72 11.30 5.35 12.63
N SER A 73 11.70 4.26 13.31
CA SER A 73 13.10 3.97 13.64
C SER A 73 13.83 3.11 12.61
N ALA A 74 13.20 2.77 11.50
CA ALA A 74 13.83 2.00 10.43
C ALA A 74 14.98 2.79 9.77
N PRO A 75 15.98 2.11 9.17
CA PRO A 75 17.07 2.79 8.49
C PRO A 75 16.58 3.71 7.38
N THR A 76 17.24 4.86 7.21
CA THR A 76 17.02 5.72 6.05
C THR A 76 17.38 4.96 4.75
N PRO A 77 16.58 5.05 3.70
CA PRO A 77 16.90 4.53 2.38
C PRO A 77 18.29 4.96 1.91
N ARG A 78 19.03 4.02 1.31
CA ARG A 78 20.38 4.31 0.80
C ARG A 78 20.39 5.21 -0.43
N HIS A 79 19.29 5.18 -1.19
CA HIS A 79 19.13 5.91 -2.44
C HIS A 79 17.83 6.66 -2.41
N ARG A 80 17.87 7.91 -2.86
CA ARG A 80 16.69 8.76 -2.89
C ARG A 80 15.69 8.27 -3.94
N THR A 81 14.41 8.31 -3.56
CA THR A 81 13.27 8.16 -4.48
C THR A 81 12.23 9.21 -4.14
N ARG A 82 11.63 9.81 -5.15
CA ARG A 82 10.58 10.82 -5.00
C ARG A 82 9.69 10.86 -6.24
N VAL A 83 8.48 11.37 -6.09
CA VAL A 83 7.46 11.35 -7.14
C VAL A 83 6.85 12.73 -7.34
N LYS A 84 6.43 13.02 -8.55
CA LYS A 84 5.52 14.12 -8.91
C LYS A 84 4.26 13.57 -9.52
N MET A 85 3.14 14.28 -9.32
CA MET A 85 1.85 13.90 -9.89
C MET A 85 1.18 15.13 -10.52
N LEU A 86 0.54 14.91 -11.65
CA LEU A 86 -0.31 15.85 -12.39
C LEU A 86 -1.53 15.13 -12.92
N TRP A 87 -2.53 15.85 -13.33
CA TRP A 87 -3.71 15.30 -13.98
C TRP A 87 -4.31 16.26 -15.00
N ASP A 88 -5.06 15.71 -15.95
CA ASP A 88 -5.88 16.48 -16.88
C ASP A 88 -7.24 15.78 -17.11
N ASP A 89 -7.90 16.03 -18.22
CA ASP A 89 -9.21 15.45 -18.50
C ASP A 89 -9.13 13.97 -18.92
N ASP A 90 -7.97 13.51 -19.36
CA ASP A 90 -7.77 12.18 -19.93
C ASP A 90 -6.95 11.25 -19.02
N TYR A 91 -5.97 11.78 -18.26
CA TYR A 91 -4.95 10.97 -17.57
C TYR A 91 -4.60 11.49 -16.17
N LEU A 92 -4.21 10.54 -15.33
CA LEU A 92 -3.31 10.76 -14.18
C LEU A 92 -1.87 10.56 -14.65
N TYR A 93 -1.00 11.55 -14.42
CA TYR A 93 0.42 11.49 -14.76
C TYR A 93 1.26 11.30 -13.50
N ILE A 94 2.19 10.35 -13.54
CA ILE A 94 3.15 10.06 -12.49
C ILE A 94 4.55 10.22 -13.05
N GLY A 95 5.40 10.98 -12.38
CA GLY A 95 6.82 11.09 -12.69
C GLY A 95 7.65 10.71 -11.48
N ALA A 96 8.48 9.66 -11.57
CA ALA A 96 9.34 9.19 -10.49
C ALA A 96 10.82 9.38 -10.82
N ASP A 97 11.60 9.80 -9.82
CA ASP A 97 13.05 10.01 -9.89
C ASP A 97 13.73 9.12 -8.84
N LEU A 98 14.56 8.18 -9.30
CA LEU A 98 15.20 7.16 -8.49
C LEU A 98 16.72 7.21 -8.64
N GLU A 99 17.42 7.58 -7.56
CA GLU A 99 18.87 7.40 -7.50
C GLU A 99 19.21 5.92 -7.49
N GLU A 100 20.12 5.47 -8.37
CA GLU A 100 20.53 4.07 -8.45
C GLU A 100 21.95 4.00 -8.98
N PRO A 101 22.93 3.69 -8.14
CA PRO A 101 24.33 3.57 -8.59
C PRO A 101 24.62 2.27 -9.37
N HIS A 102 23.66 1.34 -9.38
CA HIS A 102 23.81 0.02 -10.00
C HIS A 102 22.52 -0.34 -10.73
N LEU A 103 22.33 0.25 -11.92
CA LEU A 103 21.16 -0.04 -12.76
C LEU A 103 21.10 -1.53 -13.12
N TRP A 104 20.11 -2.22 -12.59
CA TRP A 104 19.96 -3.65 -12.76
C TRP A 104 18.49 -4.02 -12.97
N ALA A 105 18.24 -4.76 -14.05
CA ALA A 105 16.96 -5.39 -14.33
C ALA A 105 17.15 -6.58 -15.27
N THR A 106 16.33 -7.61 -15.11
CA THR A 106 16.46 -8.87 -15.86
C THR A 106 15.15 -9.35 -16.48
N LEU A 107 14.01 -8.91 -15.95
CA LEU A 107 12.69 -9.34 -16.39
C LEU A 107 12.24 -8.52 -17.59
N THR A 108 11.95 -9.21 -18.68
CA THR A 108 11.59 -8.59 -19.99
C THR A 108 10.19 -8.98 -20.45
N GLN A 109 9.54 -9.90 -19.76
CA GLN A 109 8.20 -10.36 -20.12
C GLN A 109 7.16 -9.54 -19.32
N ARG A 110 6.20 -8.92 -20.03
CA ARG A 110 5.05 -8.28 -19.40
C ARG A 110 4.35 -9.28 -18.45
N ASP A 111 3.86 -8.79 -17.34
CA ASP A 111 3.18 -9.56 -16.29
C ASP A 111 4.08 -10.62 -15.61
N ALA A 112 5.40 -10.52 -15.79
CA ALA A 112 6.30 -11.19 -14.86
C ALA A 112 6.23 -10.50 -13.49
N VAL A 113 6.50 -11.24 -12.43
CA VAL A 113 6.55 -10.72 -11.05
C VAL A 113 7.74 -9.76 -10.92
N ILE A 114 7.50 -8.48 -11.15
CA ILE A 114 8.53 -7.45 -11.39
C ILE A 114 9.36 -7.15 -10.14
N TYR A 115 8.77 -7.22 -8.93
CA TYR A 115 9.53 -7.00 -7.68
C TYR A 115 10.68 -8.02 -7.46
N HIS A 116 10.82 -9.01 -8.33
CA HIS A 116 12.04 -9.83 -8.36
C HIS A 116 13.25 -9.10 -8.98
N ASP A 117 13.06 -7.98 -9.65
CA ASP A 117 14.09 -7.00 -9.99
C ASP A 117 14.06 -5.81 -9.00
N ASN A 118 14.96 -4.83 -9.16
CA ASN A 118 14.73 -3.49 -8.61
C ASN A 118 13.63 -2.83 -9.43
N ASP A 119 12.66 -2.22 -8.76
CA ASP A 119 11.50 -1.65 -9.43
C ASP A 119 10.96 -0.37 -8.78
N PHE A 120 9.94 0.15 -9.41
CA PHE A 120 9.06 1.20 -8.90
C PHE A 120 7.63 0.71 -8.99
N GLU A 121 6.89 0.90 -7.92
CA GLU A 121 5.52 0.42 -7.78
C GLU A 121 4.56 1.57 -7.48
N LEU A 122 3.34 1.45 -8.00
CA LEU A 122 2.22 2.37 -7.80
C LEU A 122 1.00 1.60 -7.32
N PHE A 123 0.35 2.09 -6.28
CA PHE A 123 -0.87 1.54 -5.71
C PHE A 123 -1.94 2.63 -5.66
N ILE A 124 -3.15 2.34 -6.16
CA ILE A 124 -4.27 3.29 -6.19
C ILE A 124 -5.55 2.62 -5.71
N ASP A 125 -6.18 3.20 -4.70
CA ASP A 125 -7.53 2.86 -4.22
C ASP A 125 -8.41 4.11 -4.38
N PRO A 126 -9.21 4.15 -5.47
CA PRO A 126 -9.91 5.38 -5.87
C PRO A 126 -11.04 5.81 -4.95
N ASP A 127 -11.73 4.89 -4.29
CA ASP A 127 -12.84 5.19 -3.39
C ASP A 127 -12.47 5.09 -1.90
N GLY A 128 -11.29 4.54 -1.61
CA GLY A 128 -10.71 4.50 -0.27
C GLY A 128 -11.37 3.48 0.65
N ASP A 129 -12.09 2.50 0.12
CA ASP A 129 -12.77 1.48 0.91
C ASP A 129 -11.90 0.25 1.21
N THR A 130 -10.65 0.23 0.64
CA THR A 130 -9.61 -0.79 0.76
C THR A 130 -9.80 -2.04 -0.10
N HIS A 131 -10.80 -2.03 -0.98
CA HIS A 131 -11.11 -3.12 -1.90
C HIS A 131 -10.98 -2.64 -3.35
N ASP A 132 -10.91 -3.58 -4.28
CA ASP A 132 -10.89 -3.30 -5.71
C ASP A 132 -9.91 -2.18 -6.09
N TYR A 133 -8.64 -2.33 -5.70
CA TYR A 133 -7.58 -1.36 -5.92
C TYR A 133 -6.56 -1.83 -6.95
N TYR A 134 -5.84 -0.89 -7.54
CA TYR A 134 -4.89 -1.13 -8.61
C TYR A 134 -3.46 -1.17 -8.12
N GLU A 135 -2.66 -1.99 -8.76
CA GLU A 135 -1.22 -2.09 -8.60
C GLU A 135 -0.53 -2.08 -9.96
N LEU A 136 0.59 -1.39 -10.05
CA LEU A 136 1.47 -1.39 -11.20
C LEU A 136 2.91 -1.43 -10.71
N GLU A 137 3.69 -2.38 -11.21
CA GLU A 137 5.13 -2.48 -11.03
C GLU A 137 5.86 -2.26 -12.35
N ILE A 138 7.00 -1.56 -12.32
CA ILE A 138 7.82 -1.33 -13.50
C ILE A 138 9.30 -1.36 -13.15
N ASN A 139 10.12 -2.10 -13.92
CA ASN A 139 11.56 -2.15 -13.74
C ASN A 139 12.31 -1.17 -14.67
N ALA A 140 13.62 -1.10 -14.52
CA ALA A 140 14.46 -0.21 -15.32
C ALA A 140 14.55 -0.57 -16.83
N LEU A 141 14.05 -1.74 -17.25
CA LEU A 141 13.84 -2.12 -18.65
C LEU A 141 12.53 -1.56 -19.22
N GLY A 142 11.65 -1.01 -18.37
CA GLY A 142 10.31 -0.59 -18.76
C GLY A 142 9.32 -1.75 -18.88
N THR A 143 9.66 -2.92 -18.32
CA THR A 143 8.73 -4.05 -18.23
C THR A 143 7.72 -3.80 -17.13
N VAL A 144 6.45 -3.94 -17.46
CA VAL A 144 5.31 -3.64 -16.59
C VAL A 144 4.61 -4.92 -16.15
N TRP A 145 4.19 -4.94 -14.91
CA TRP A 145 3.17 -5.83 -14.37
C TRP A 145 2.06 -4.96 -13.74
N ASP A 146 0.84 -5.09 -14.22
CA ASP A 146 -0.32 -4.36 -13.70
C ASP A 146 -1.46 -5.33 -13.38
N LEU A 147 -2.15 -5.08 -12.28
CA LEU A 147 -3.16 -5.98 -11.76
C LEU A 147 -4.22 -5.26 -10.92
N LEU A 148 -5.36 -5.90 -10.75
CA LEU A 148 -6.43 -5.49 -9.86
C LEU A 148 -6.43 -6.40 -8.62
N LEU A 149 -6.38 -5.83 -7.43
CA LEU A 149 -6.56 -6.53 -6.16
C LEU A 149 -8.02 -6.41 -5.70
N THR A 150 -8.69 -7.55 -5.51
CA THR A 150 -10.09 -7.54 -5.05
C THR A 150 -10.24 -7.11 -3.60
N ALA A 151 -9.22 -7.33 -2.77
CA ALA A 151 -9.10 -6.91 -1.37
C ALA A 151 -7.66 -7.13 -0.90
N PRO A 152 -7.25 -6.65 0.28
CA PRO A 152 -5.98 -7.03 0.88
C PRO A 152 -5.84 -8.54 1.05
N TYR A 153 -4.63 -9.08 0.81
CA TYR A 153 -4.38 -10.53 0.96
C TYR A 153 -4.72 -11.05 2.36
N ARG A 154 -4.51 -10.23 3.40
CA ARG A 154 -4.87 -10.56 4.80
C ARG A 154 -6.38 -10.80 5.01
N ASP A 155 -7.21 -10.29 4.11
CA ASP A 155 -8.67 -10.39 4.13
C ASP A 155 -9.23 -11.35 3.08
N GLY A 156 -8.34 -12.18 2.50
CA GLY A 156 -8.70 -13.19 1.51
C GLY A 156 -8.80 -12.66 0.08
N GLY A 157 -8.34 -11.43 -0.15
CA GLY A 157 -8.21 -10.87 -1.49
C GLY A 157 -7.15 -11.58 -2.33
N HIS A 158 -7.24 -11.41 -3.63
CA HIS A 158 -6.31 -11.99 -4.59
C HIS A 158 -6.13 -11.05 -5.78
N ALA A 159 -4.99 -11.20 -6.43
CA ALA A 159 -4.66 -10.49 -7.64
C ALA A 159 -5.43 -11.04 -8.84
N VAL A 160 -5.90 -10.17 -9.69
CA VAL A 160 -6.45 -10.48 -11.02
C VAL A 160 -5.38 -10.08 -12.04
N ASP A 161 -4.43 -11.01 -12.28
CA ASP A 161 -3.27 -10.79 -13.16
C ASP A 161 -3.64 -10.61 -14.64
N SER A 162 -4.85 -10.98 -15.02
CA SER A 162 -5.34 -10.81 -16.40
C SER A 162 -6.01 -9.45 -16.64
N TRP A 163 -6.04 -8.59 -15.63
CA TRP A 163 -6.50 -7.23 -15.76
C TRP A 163 -5.34 -6.33 -16.19
N ASP A 164 -5.58 -5.48 -17.17
CA ASP A 164 -4.58 -4.56 -17.71
C ASP A 164 -5.06 -3.11 -17.57
N ILE A 165 -4.13 -2.17 -17.33
CA ILE A 165 -4.40 -0.74 -17.49
C ILE A 165 -4.45 -0.42 -19.00
N ALA A 166 -5.60 -0.67 -19.60
CA ALA A 166 -5.79 -0.48 -21.03
C ALA A 166 -5.50 0.98 -21.44
N GLY A 167 -4.54 1.18 -22.33
CA GLY A 167 -4.12 2.52 -22.78
C GLY A 167 -3.07 3.18 -21.87
N LEU A 168 -2.48 2.47 -20.92
CA LEU A 168 -1.30 2.92 -20.18
C LEU A 168 -0.22 3.39 -21.15
N LYS A 169 0.35 4.57 -20.87
CA LYS A 169 1.61 5.01 -21.49
C LYS A 169 2.67 5.00 -20.39
N SER A 170 3.80 4.34 -20.66
CA SER A 170 4.92 4.27 -19.74
C SER A 170 6.23 4.46 -20.49
N ALA A 171 7.17 5.13 -19.86
CA ALA A 171 8.52 5.27 -20.37
C ALA A 171 9.53 5.35 -19.23
N VAL A 172 10.72 4.82 -19.49
CA VAL A 172 11.86 4.84 -18.59
C VAL A 172 13.03 5.52 -19.24
N HIS A 173 13.70 6.40 -18.51
CA HIS A 173 14.98 6.98 -18.92
C HIS A 173 16.07 6.52 -17.95
N LEU A 174 17.19 6.03 -18.48
CA LEU A 174 18.36 5.62 -17.73
C LEU A 174 19.42 6.71 -17.75
N ASP A 175 19.92 7.10 -16.60
CA ASP A 175 21.08 7.99 -16.47
C ASP A 175 22.29 7.16 -16.02
N GLY A 176 22.71 6.26 -16.90
CA GLY A 176 23.77 5.27 -16.70
C GLY A 176 23.68 4.11 -17.69
N THR A 177 24.31 3.01 -17.36
CA THR A 177 24.44 1.81 -18.19
C THR A 177 23.83 0.59 -17.53
N LEU A 178 22.71 0.13 -18.08
CA LEU A 178 21.99 -1.01 -17.49
C LEU A 178 22.82 -2.29 -17.50
N ASN A 179 22.86 -2.98 -16.36
CA ASN A 179 23.52 -4.28 -16.17
C ASN A 179 25.05 -4.28 -16.39
N ASP A 180 25.68 -3.11 -16.32
CA ASP A 180 27.14 -2.99 -16.43
C ASP A 180 27.75 -2.65 -15.05
N PRO A 181 28.39 -3.61 -14.35
CA PRO A 181 29.01 -3.35 -13.07
C PRO A 181 30.37 -2.67 -13.16
N SER A 182 30.84 -2.28 -14.35
CA SER A 182 32.15 -1.64 -14.55
C SER A 182 32.12 -0.13 -14.35
N ASP A 183 30.93 0.49 -14.33
CA ASP A 183 30.73 1.89 -14.06
C ASP A 183 29.85 2.16 -12.82
N THR A 184 29.49 3.40 -12.60
CA THR A 184 28.58 3.82 -11.54
C THR A 184 27.55 4.76 -12.14
N ASP A 185 26.31 4.37 -12.02
CA ASP A 185 25.17 5.08 -12.57
C ASP A 185 24.75 6.25 -11.67
N ARG A 186 23.86 7.09 -12.20
CA ARG A 186 23.18 8.14 -11.40
C ARG A 186 21.78 7.76 -11.01
N GLY A 187 21.11 6.99 -11.85
CA GLY A 187 19.76 6.56 -11.58
C GLY A 187 18.89 6.38 -12.81
N TRP A 188 17.60 6.33 -12.60
CA TRP A 188 16.61 6.22 -13.64
C TRP A 188 15.35 7.01 -13.27
N SER A 189 14.55 7.30 -14.26
CA SER A 189 13.26 7.96 -14.07
C SER A 189 12.16 7.26 -14.84
N VAL A 190 10.94 7.38 -14.33
CA VAL A 190 9.73 6.77 -14.89
C VAL A 190 8.72 7.85 -15.17
N GLU A 191 8.07 7.79 -16.29
CA GLU A 191 6.83 8.51 -16.57
C GLU A 191 5.71 7.54 -16.90
N LEU A 192 4.57 7.76 -16.26
CA LEU A 192 3.34 7.01 -16.48
C LEU A 192 2.20 7.97 -16.80
N ALA A 193 1.34 7.60 -17.76
CA ALA A 193 0.05 8.23 -17.98
C ALA A 193 -1.04 7.15 -17.90
N LEU A 194 -1.85 7.21 -16.85
CA LEU A 194 -2.91 6.25 -16.55
C LEU A 194 -4.25 6.85 -16.98
N PRO A 195 -4.96 6.24 -17.96
CA PRO A 195 -6.20 6.79 -18.47
C PRO A 195 -7.35 6.67 -17.46
N TRP A 196 -8.17 7.69 -17.34
CA TRP A 196 -9.33 7.68 -16.43
C TRP A 196 -10.33 6.58 -16.78
N THR A 197 -10.48 6.26 -18.06
CA THR A 197 -11.42 5.22 -18.54
C THR A 197 -11.19 3.85 -17.93
N VAL A 198 -10.01 3.59 -17.35
CA VAL A 198 -9.70 2.38 -16.62
C VAL A 198 -9.82 2.61 -15.10
N LEU A 199 -9.24 3.71 -14.60
CA LEU A 199 -9.24 3.98 -13.17
C LEU A 199 -10.63 4.29 -12.58
N GLU A 200 -11.59 4.72 -13.42
CA GLU A 200 -12.97 4.98 -12.98
C GLU A 200 -13.76 3.73 -12.64
N GLU A 201 -13.31 2.54 -13.05
CA GLU A 201 -14.00 1.27 -12.75
C GLU A 201 -14.21 1.05 -11.25
N CYS A 202 -13.19 1.38 -10.46
CA CYS A 202 -13.23 1.23 -8.98
C CYS A 202 -13.45 2.57 -8.26
N ALA A 203 -13.69 3.67 -8.98
CA ALA A 203 -13.99 4.95 -8.36
C ALA A 203 -15.42 5.00 -7.81
N ALA A 204 -15.62 5.61 -6.63
CA ALA A 204 -16.89 5.66 -5.90
C ALA A 204 -18.12 6.07 -6.73
N GLN A 205 -17.95 6.76 -7.83
CA GLN A 205 -19.03 7.25 -8.68
C GLN A 205 -18.92 6.75 -10.13
N GLY A 206 -17.99 5.81 -10.42
CA GLY A 206 -17.76 5.32 -11.77
C GLY A 206 -17.46 6.46 -12.77
N ARG A 207 -16.64 7.41 -12.38
CA ARG A 207 -16.27 8.59 -13.17
C ARG A 207 -14.85 9.05 -12.86
N PRO A 208 -14.19 9.79 -13.77
CA PRO A 208 -12.93 10.46 -13.47
C PRO A 208 -13.04 11.40 -12.26
N PRO A 209 -11.93 11.67 -11.56
CA PRO A 209 -11.92 12.58 -10.43
C PRO A 209 -12.28 14.01 -10.85
N GLN A 210 -12.87 14.74 -9.92
CA GLN A 210 -13.13 16.16 -10.05
C GLN A 210 -12.29 16.94 -9.04
N CYS A 211 -12.18 18.25 -9.24
CA CYS A 211 -11.54 19.14 -8.27
C CYS A 211 -12.16 18.93 -6.87
N LYS A 212 -11.32 18.68 -5.87
CA LYS A 212 -11.60 18.34 -4.47
C LYS A 212 -11.90 16.86 -4.19
N ASP A 213 -11.95 16.00 -5.20
CA ASP A 213 -11.97 14.57 -4.93
C ASP A 213 -10.62 14.15 -4.33
N THR A 214 -10.63 13.06 -3.61
CA THR A 214 -9.44 12.52 -2.93
C THR A 214 -9.43 11.01 -3.07
N TRP A 215 -8.31 10.46 -3.53
CA TRP A 215 -8.06 9.02 -3.66
C TRP A 215 -6.97 8.58 -2.69
N ARG A 216 -6.90 7.31 -2.39
CA ARG A 216 -5.75 6.69 -1.72
C ARG A 216 -4.71 6.32 -2.76
N VAL A 217 -3.46 6.67 -2.49
CA VAL A 217 -2.32 6.34 -3.36
C VAL A 217 -1.10 6.05 -2.50
N ASN A 218 -0.30 5.09 -2.90
CA ASN A 218 1.05 4.94 -2.38
C ASN A 218 2.01 4.54 -3.50
N PHE A 219 3.27 4.69 -3.22
CA PHE A 219 4.36 4.28 -4.10
C PHE A 219 5.35 3.47 -3.28
N SER A 220 5.96 2.48 -3.94
CA SER A 220 7.04 1.70 -3.38
C SER A 220 8.21 1.63 -4.35
N ARG A 221 9.34 1.32 -3.82
CA ARG A 221 10.54 0.89 -4.52
C ARG A 221 11.04 -0.37 -3.85
N VAL A 222 11.10 -1.45 -4.60
CA VAL A 222 11.83 -2.65 -4.18
C VAL A 222 13.29 -2.49 -4.54
N GLN A 223 14.17 -2.68 -3.56
CA GLN A 223 15.60 -2.51 -3.73
C GLN A 223 16.35 -3.72 -3.21
N TRP A 224 16.87 -4.52 -4.13
CA TRP A 224 17.74 -5.64 -3.82
C TRP A 224 19.16 -5.18 -3.53
N GLN A 225 19.83 -5.87 -2.63
CA GLN A 225 21.27 -5.74 -2.45
C GLN A 225 21.99 -6.60 -3.49
N LEU A 226 22.90 -5.99 -4.22
CA LEU A 226 23.62 -6.65 -5.31
C LEU A 226 25.09 -6.85 -4.98
N ASP A 227 25.66 -7.97 -5.44
CA ASP A 227 27.09 -8.25 -5.51
C ASP A 227 27.49 -8.40 -6.97
N VAL A 228 28.75 -8.12 -7.27
CA VAL A 228 29.33 -8.39 -8.61
C VAL A 228 30.02 -9.74 -8.59
N VAL A 229 29.51 -10.68 -9.37
CA VAL A 229 30.05 -12.04 -9.48
C VAL A 229 30.30 -12.35 -10.97
N ASP A 230 31.53 -12.69 -11.31
CA ASP A 230 31.97 -12.98 -12.69
C ASP A 230 31.62 -11.86 -13.69
N GLY A 231 31.71 -10.59 -13.24
CA GLY A 231 31.43 -9.42 -14.07
C GLY A 231 29.94 -9.15 -14.30
N ALA A 232 29.04 -9.71 -13.51
CA ALA A 232 27.60 -9.47 -13.57
C ALA A 232 27.01 -9.24 -12.20
N TYR A 233 25.93 -8.45 -12.13
CA TYR A 233 25.18 -8.28 -10.90
C TYR A 233 24.45 -9.58 -10.50
N ARG A 234 24.46 -9.87 -9.21
CA ARG A 234 23.71 -10.96 -8.57
C ARG A 234 23.13 -10.45 -7.27
N LYS A 235 21.94 -10.92 -6.90
CA LYS A 235 21.38 -10.66 -5.57
C LYS A 235 22.33 -11.18 -4.51
N ARG A 236 22.64 -10.34 -3.52
CA ARG A 236 23.45 -10.75 -2.37
C ARG A 236 22.76 -11.86 -1.62
N VAL A 237 23.51 -12.87 -1.26
CA VAL A 237 22.98 -14.02 -0.53
C VAL A 237 23.43 -14.00 0.93
N ASP A 238 22.57 -14.50 1.78
CA ASP A 238 22.91 -14.80 3.16
C ASP A 238 23.93 -15.97 3.20
N PRO A 239 25.08 -15.79 3.84
CA PRO A 239 26.15 -16.80 3.83
C PRO A 239 25.79 -18.08 4.59
N GLU A 240 24.80 -18.03 5.50
CA GLU A 240 24.39 -19.20 6.28
C GLU A 240 23.34 -20.03 5.53
N THR A 241 22.41 -19.37 4.86
CA THR A 241 21.29 -20.04 4.19
C THR A 241 21.48 -20.22 2.69
N GLY A 242 22.36 -19.43 2.06
CA GLY A 242 22.56 -19.38 0.61
C GLY A 242 21.37 -18.78 -0.15
N ARG A 243 20.38 -18.19 0.53
CA ARG A 243 19.23 -17.53 -0.09
C ARG A 243 19.51 -16.04 -0.27
N PRO A 244 18.91 -15.39 -1.26
CA PRO A 244 18.96 -13.94 -1.36
C PRO A 244 18.59 -13.29 -0.03
N LEU A 245 19.31 -12.23 0.34
CA LEU A 245 18.85 -11.35 1.43
C LEU A 245 17.50 -10.76 1.05
N PRO A 246 16.63 -10.47 2.02
CA PRO A 246 15.37 -9.81 1.71
C PRO A 246 15.63 -8.46 1.07
N GLU A 247 14.74 -8.07 0.19
CA GLU A 247 14.70 -6.75 -0.42
C GLU A 247 14.40 -5.67 0.62
N ASP A 248 14.87 -4.46 0.36
CA ASP A 248 14.41 -3.26 1.04
C ASP A 248 13.14 -2.76 0.35
N ASN A 249 12.13 -2.37 1.11
CA ASN A 249 10.90 -1.76 0.63
C ASN A 249 10.87 -0.30 1.10
N TRP A 250 11.02 0.63 0.16
CA TRP A 250 11.00 2.06 0.43
C TRP A 250 9.76 2.69 -0.17
N VAL A 251 9.01 3.42 0.64
CA VAL A 251 7.68 3.90 0.28
C VAL A 251 7.52 5.40 0.50
N TRP A 252 6.57 6.00 -0.22
CA TRP A 252 6.18 7.37 0.03
C TRP A 252 5.50 7.52 1.40
N SER A 253 4.40 6.79 1.65
CA SER A 253 3.68 6.83 2.94
C SER A 253 3.96 5.56 3.72
N PRO A 254 4.64 5.62 4.90
CA PRO A 254 5.03 4.42 5.64
C PRO A 254 3.82 3.70 6.22
N GLN A 255 3.89 2.38 6.23
CA GLN A 255 2.80 1.51 6.64
C GLN A 255 2.97 0.92 8.05
N GLY A 256 4.19 0.98 8.61
CA GLY A 256 4.50 0.47 9.93
C GLY A 256 4.73 -1.04 10.00
N LEU A 257 4.74 -1.72 8.85
CA LEU A 257 5.04 -3.15 8.70
C LEU A 257 5.49 -3.42 7.26
N VAL A 258 6.13 -4.58 7.03
CA VAL A 258 6.58 -4.96 5.69
C VAL A 258 5.41 -5.63 4.94
N ALA A 259 4.49 -4.82 4.44
CA ALA A 259 3.39 -5.24 3.57
C ALA A 259 2.78 -4.04 2.86
N MET A 260 2.76 -4.04 1.52
CA MET A 260 2.17 -2.94 0.74
C MET A 260 0.63 -2.95 0.79
N HIS A 261 0.01 -4.11 0.93
CA HIS A 261 -1.44 -4.28 0.87
C HIS A 261 -2.17 -3.90 2.17
N TYR A 262 -1.91 -2.66 2.62
CA TYR A 262 -2.60 -1.97 3.71
C TYR A 262 -3.11 -0.61 3.20
N PRO A 263 -4.13 -0.59 2.30
CA PRO A 263 -4.60 0.64 1.64
C PRO A 263 -4.99 1.75 2.62
N GLU A 264 -5.47 1.39 3.81
CA GLU A 264 -5.79 2.34 4.88
C GLU A 264 -4.59 3.14 5.39
N MET A 265 -3.35 2.65 5.12
CA MET A 265 -2.10 3.33 5.51
C MET A 265 -1.51 4.17 4.38
N TRP A 266 -2.04 4.05 3.16
CA TRP A 266 -1.57 4.82 2.01
C TRP A 266 -1.84 6.31 2.18
N GLY A 267 -1.07 7.12 1.47
CA GLY A 267 -1.27 8.55 1.41
C GLY A 267 -2.54 8.96 0.66
N PHE A 268 -2.77 10.26 0.59
CA PHE A 268 -3.92 10.82 -0.12
C PHE A 268 -3.47 11.64 -1.32
N LEU A 269 -4.09 11.41 -2.45
CA LEU A 269 -4.00 12.22 -3.66
C LEU A 269 -5.23 13.14 -3.72
N HIS A 270 -5.02 14.43 -3.54
CA HIS A 270 -6.08 15.43 -3.61
C HIS A 270 -6.05 16.15 -4.94
N PHE A 271 -7.14 16.04 -5.70
CA PHE A 271 -7.26 16.66 -7.02
C PHE A 271 -7.62 18.14 -6.91
N GLY A 272 -6.86 19.02 -7.59
CA GLY A 272 -7.13 20.46 -7.61
C GLY A 272 -5.99 21.36 -7.16
N GLY A 273 -4.86 20.81 -6.76
CA GLY A 273 -3.64 21.56 -6.38
C GLY A 273 -3.81 22.44 -5.13
N LYS A 274 -2.80 23.24 -4.83
CA LYS A 274 -2.76 24.13 -3.66
C LYS A 274 -3.85 25.22 -3.68
N GLU A 275 -4.33 25.61 -4.84
CA GLU A 275 -5.35 26.65 -5.00
C GLU A 275 -6.73 26.22 -4.51
N SER A 276 -6.98 24.93 -4.34
CA SER A 276 -8.25 24.40 -3.85
C SER A 276 -8.49 24.59 -2.34
N GLY A 277 -7.63 25.37 -1.66
CA GLY A 277 -7.74 25.69 -0.24
C GLY A 277 -7.26 24.56 0.64
N GLY A 278 -5.95 24.52 0.87
CA GLY A 278 -5.17 23.66 1.74
C GLY A 278 -5.90 22.44 2.32
N PHE A 279 -5.65 21.27 1.74
CA PHE A 279 -6.20 20.01 2.28
C PHE A 279 -5.59 19.78 3.67
N VAL A 280 -6.42 19.86 4.68
CA VAL A 280 -6.04 19.53 6.05
C VAL A 280 -6.40 18.06 6.27
N PHE A 281 -5.41 17.18 6.23
CA PHE A 281 -5.57 15.80 6.68
C PHE A 281 -5.99 15.83 8.16
N ARG A 282 -7.26 15.65 8.43
CA ARG A 282 -7.80 15.66 9.78
C ARG A 282 -7.85 14.29 10.43
N GLU A 283 -7.72 13.24 9.64
CA GLU A 283 -8.01 11.90 10.12
C GLU A 283 -6.74 11.08 10.25
N THR A 284 -6.43 10.73 11.48
CA THR A 284 -5.81 9.47 11.87
C THR A 284 -6.67 8.32 11.32
N LEU A 285 -6.21 7.09 11.49
CA LEU A 285 -7.00 5.91 11.17
C LEU A 285 -8.44 6.04 11.70
N SER A 286 -9.42 5.74 10.86
CA SER A 286 -10.82 5.88 11.24
C SER A 286 -11.17 5.02 12.46
N ARG A 287 -12.19 5.41 13.21
CA ARG A 287 -12.68 4.61 14.33
C ARG A 287 -13.25 3.25 13.89
N PHE A 288 -13.74 3.13 12.65
CA PHE A 288 -14.20 1.87 12.07
C PHE A 288 -13.03 0.95 11.77
N ARG A 289 -11.95 1.46 11.19
CA ARG A 289 -10.73 0.71 10.94
C ARG A 289 -10.07 0.23 12.24
N ARG A 290 -10.07 1.05 13.27
CA ARG A 290 -9.59 0.65 14.61
C ARG A 290 -10.45 -0.46 15.21
N PHE A 291 -11.77 -0.40 15.01
CA PHE A 291 -12.68 -1.46 15.43
C PHE A 291 -12.43 -2.76 14.67
N TYR A 292 -12.21 -2.69 13.35
CA TYR A 292 -11.81 -3.84 12.55
C TYR A 292 -10.53 -4.50 13.09
N TYR A 293 -9.49 -3.74 13.37
CA TYR A 293 -8.27 -4.27 13.97
C TYR A 293 -8.51 -4.93 15.33
N ALA A 294 -9.37 -4.35 16.15
CA ALA A 294 -9.73 -4.94 17.42
C ALA A 294 -10.44 -6.29 17.27
N GLN A 295 -11.37 -6.40 16.33
CA GLN A 295 -12.08 -7.65 16.02
C GLN A 295 -11.14 -8.70 15.41
N LYS A 296 -10.22 -8.32 14.52
CA LYS A 296 -9.22 -9.24 13.96
C LYS A 296 -8.28 -9.79 15.04
N ARG A 297 -7.82 -8.95 15.97
CA ARG A 297 -7.01 -9.40 17.12
C ARG A 297 -7.78 -10.33 18.05
N TYR A 298 -9.05 -10.05 18.30
CA TYR A 298 -9.90 -10.94 19.08
C TYR A 298 -10.06 -12.30 18.37
N TYR A 299 -10.32 -12.27 17.06
CA TYR A 299 -10.47 -13.46 16.23
C TYR A 299 -9.19 -14.32 16.21
N ALA A 300 -8.01 -13.72 16.08
CA ALA A 300 -6.73 -14.42 16.11
C ALA A 300 -6.52 -15.22 17.42
N GLN A 301 -7.10 -14.74 18.54
CA GLN A 301 -6.98 -15.39 19.85
C GLN A 301 -8.11 -16.40 20.16
N THR A 302 -9.24 -16.31 19.47
CA THR A 302 -10.47 -17.02 19.88
C THR A 302 -11.15 -17.79 18.73
N GLU A 303 -10.66 -17.62 17.50
CA GLU A 303 -11.20 -18.20 16.26
C GLU A 303 -12.67 -17.79 15.98
N ARG A 304 -13.14 -16.70 16.56
CA ARG A 304 -14.47 -16.10 16.34
C ARG A 304 -14.44 -14.61 16.62
N TYR A 305 -15.42 -13.88 16.10
CA TYR A 305 -15.60 -12.46 16.38
C TYR A 305 -16.31 -12.24 17.73
N ALA A 306 -15.97 -11.13 18.42
CA ALA A 306 -16.65 -10.72 19.63
C ALA A 306 -18.06 -10.23 19.29
N ARG A 307 -19.06 -10.67 20.05
CA ARG A 307 -20.48 -10.39 19.81
C ARG A 307 -20.90 -9.01 20.30
N ASP A 308 -20.16 -8.45 21.23
CA ASP A 308 -20.38 -7.14 21.80
C ASP A 308 -19.07 -6.54 22.34
N LEU A 309 -19.12 -5.30 22.80
CA LEU A 309 -17.93 -4.60 23.31
C LEU A 309 -17.44 -5.16 24.65
N ASP A 310 -18.32 -5.72 25.48
CA ASP A 310 -17.95 -6.25 26.78
C ASP A 310 -17.14 -7.55 26.57
N GLU A 311 -17.56 -8.38 25.61
CA GLU A 311 -16.79 -9.55 25.18
C GLU A 311 -15.45 -9.16 24.55
N LEU A 312 -15.44 -8.14 23.67
CA LEU A 312 -14.21 -7.64 23.05
C LEU A 312 -13.22 -7.12 24.11
N ALA A 313 -13.71 -6.41 25.12
CA ALA A 313 -12.92 -5.81 26.20
C ALA A 313 -12.14 -6.85 27.06
N VAL A 314 -12.53 -8.11 27.04
CA VAL A 314 -11.83 -9.18 27.75
C VAL A 314 -10.42 -9.41 27.19
N ARG A 315 -10.20 -9.11 25.90
CA ARG A 315 -8.97 -9.44 25.16
C ARG A 315 -8.27 -8.23 24.56
N VAL A 316 -9.02 -7.19 24.21
CA VAL A 316 -8.53 -6.05 23.43
C VAL A 316 -9.00 -4.76 24.09
N PRO A 317 -8.17 -3.71 24.19
CA PRO A 317 -8.61 -2.39 24.63
C PRO A 317 -9.76 -1.88 23.76
N VAL A 318 -10.85 -1.42 24.37
CA VAL A 318 -12.02 -0.87 23.67
C VAL A 318 -12.07 0.65 23.80
N SER A 319 -12.52 1.30 22.74
CA SER A 319 -12.76 2.73 22.71
C SER A 319 -14.20 3.04 23.08
N GLU A 320 -14.43 4.06 23.90
CA GLU A 320 -15.76 4.58 24.20
C GLU A 320 -16.51 5.05 22.93
N ALA A 321 -15.77 5.48 21.91
CA ALA A 321 -16.35 5.87 20.62
C ALA A 321 -17.12 4.73 19.92
N TRP A 322 -16.81 3.47 20.25
CA TRP A 322 -17.46 2.29 19.64
C TRP A 322 -18.81 1.96 20.29
N ARG A 323 -19.15 2.52 21.46
CA ARG A 323 -20.45 2.28 22.12
C ARG A 323 -21.64 2.75 21.30
N SER A 324 -21.40 3.64 20.32
CA SER A 324 -22.42 4.11 19.40
C SER A 324 -22.57 3.24 18.15
N PHE A 325 -21.77 2.18 18.00
CA PHE A 325 -21.87 1.28 16.87
C PHE A 325 -23.06 0.32 17.02
N SER A 326 -23.76 0.11 15.93
CA SER A 326 -24.62 -1.06 15.74
C SER A 326 -23.72 -2.20 15.24
N LEU A 327 -23.67 -3.29 16.00
CA LEU A 327 -22.86 -4.45 15.69
C LEU A 327 -23.77 -5.64 15.41
N ASP A 328 -23.60 -6.26 14.25
CA ASP A 328 -24.25 -7.51 13.86
C ASP A 328 -23.18 -8.58 13.64
N VAL A 329 -23.28 -9.71 14.33
CA VAL A 329 -22.25 -10.77 14.34
C VAL A 329 -22.89 -12.11 14.01
N SER A 330 -22.28 -12.82 13.08
CA SER A 330 -22.62 -14.17 12.68
C SER A 330 -21.46 -15.14 12.99
N PRO A 331 -21.65 -16.45 12.86
CA PRO A 331 -20.54 -17.40 13.01
C PRO A 331 -19.38 -17.22 12.02
N ILE A 332 -19.63 -16.58 10.88
CA ILE A 332 -18.67 -16.45 9.77
C ILE A 332 -18.18 -15.02 9.53
N GLY A 333 -18.74 -14.01 10.21
CA GLY A 333 -18.34 -12.63 10.01
C GLY A 333 -19.09 -11.66 10.91
N TYR A 334 -18.79 -10.38 10.76
CA TYR A 334 -19.50 -9.30 11.44
C TYR A 334 -19.69 -8.09 10.52
N SER A 335 -20.60 -7.21 10.90
CA SER A 335 -20.66 -5.85 10.39
C SER A 335 -20.85 -4.86 11.54
N ALA A 336 -20.20 -3.70 11.44
CA ALA A 336 -20.35 -2.61 12.37
C ALA A 336 -20.69 -1.32 11.64
N SER A 337 -21.65 -0.58 12.15
CA SER A 337 -22.06 0.68 11.56
C SER A 337 -22.36 1.74 12.62
N GLY A 338 -22.25 3.01 12.26
CA GLY A 338 -22.52 4.08 13.21
C GLY A 338 -22.38 5.47 12.61
N TYR A 339 -22.92 6.46 13.31
CA TYR A 339 -22.80 7.85 12.92
C TYR A 339 -21.66 8.53 13.65
N ASP A 340 -20.76 9.15 12.91
CA ASP A 340 -19.70 9.99 13.44
C ASP A 340 -20.11 11.47 13.43
N ALA A 341 -20.39 12.02 14.61
CA ALA A 341 -20.78 13.41 14.75
C ALA A 341 -19.63 14.38 14.46
N SER A 342 -18.37 13.96 14.60
CA SER A 342 -17.20 14.80 14.37
C SER A 342 -16.97 15.07 12.89
N THR A 343 -17.26 14.09 12.05
CA THR A 343 -17.14 14.17 10.59
C THR A 343 -18.46 14.39 9.88
N ASN A 344 -19.60 14.31 10.60
CA ASN A 344 -20.96 14.31 10.04
C ASN A 344 -21.16 13.21 8.99
N ARG A 345 -20.62 12.02 9.23
CA ARG A 345 -20.71 10.87 8.32
C ARG A 345 -21.29 9.65 9.03
N TYR A 346 -22.00 8.85 8.30
CA TYR A 346 -22.37 7.50 8.70
C TYR A 346 -21.37 6.54 8.08
N GLY A 347 -20.82 5.65 8.88
CA GLY A 347 -19.81 4.69 8.43
C GLY A 347 -20.25 3.26 8.66
N PHE A 348 -19.65 2.37 7.91
CA PHE A 348 -19.83 0.92 7.94
C PHE A 348 -18.47 0.25 7.75
N ILE A 349 -18.23 -0.85 8.45
CA ILE A 349 -17.10 -1.74 8.23
C ILE A 349 -17.53 -3.18 8.52
N ASP A 350 -16.97 -4.14 7.79
CA ASP A 350 -17.21 -5.56 8.00
C ASP A 350 -15.92 -6.35 8.27
N ASP A 351 -16.03 -7.64 8.36
CA ASP A 351 -14.92 -8.54 8.65
C ASP A 351 -13.93 -8.70 7.49
N SER A 352 -14.29 -8.31 6.28
CA SER A 352 -13.36 -8.17 5.15
C SER A 352 -12.53 -6.89 5.22
N GLY A 353 -12.86 -5.98 6.13
CA GLY A 353 -12.23 -4.68 6.24
C GLY A 353 -12.74 -3.65 5.24
N CYS A 354 -13.77 -3.94 4.45
CA CYS A 354 -14.39 -2.98 3.55
C CYS A 354 -15.02 -1.84 4.36
N GLU A 355 -14.46 -0.63 4.22
CA GLU A 355 -14.90 0.55 4.97
C GLU A 355 -15.62 1.54 4.05
N ARG A 356 -16.90 1.77 4.28
CA ARG A 356 -17.72 2.71 3.51
C ARG A 356 -18.25 3.83 4.36
N THR A 357 -18.26 5.04 3.85
CA THR A 357 -18.80 6.21 4.56
C THR A 357 -19.70 7.04 3.66
N HIS A 358 -20.79 7.54 4.24
CA HIS A 358 -21.76 8.40 3.55
C HIS A 358 -21.97 9.71 4.32
N PRO A 359 -22.18 10.84 3.64
CA PRO A 359 -22.53 12.10 4.32
C PRO A 359 -23.86 12.01 5.07
N GLY A 360 -23.90 12.60 6.28
CA GLY A 360 -25.12 12.72 7.08
C GLY A 360 -25.56 11.42 7.78
N LYS A 361 -26.65 11.52 8.55
CA LYS A 361 -27.30 10.34 9.14
C LYS A 361 -28.12 9.63 8.06
N PRO A 362 -28.14 8.27 8.06
CA PRO A 362 -29.09 7.56 7.20
C PRO A 362 -30.50 8.03 7.55
N ARG A 363 -31.30 8.31 6.53
CA ARG A 363 -32.73 8.44 6.74
C ARG A 363 -33.23 7.08 7.21
N SER A 364 -33.85 7.03 8.38
CA SER A 364 -34.42 5.79 8.91
C SER A 364 -35.22 5.09 7.80
N PHE A 365 -34.75 3.93 7.38
CA PHE A 365 -35.58 3.03 6.58
C PHE A 365 -36.57 2.38 7.56
N TYR A 366 -37.78 2.88 7.62
CA TYR A 366 -38.96 2.21 8.12
C TYR A 366 -39.85 1.83 6.94
#